data_dbbeaffe156d4db16a5f67522da8fa02
#
_entry.id   dbbeaffe156d4db16a5f67522da8fa02
#
_cell.length_a   1.000
_cell.length_b   1.000
_cell.length_c   1.000
_cell.angle_alpha   90.00
_cell.angle_beta   90.00
_cell.angle_gamma   90.00
#
_symmetry.space_group_name_H-M   'P 1'
#
loop_
_entity.id
_entity.type
_entity.pdbx_description
1 polymer ?
#
loop_
_entity_poly.entity_id
_entity_poly.type
_entity_poly.pdbx_seq_one_letter_code
_entity_poly.pdbx_strand_id
1 'polypeptide(L)'
;CPWAHRALIFRKLKGLESLISLSIVHPLMPVESWVFGEYPGSTEDHLYGFKYLYELYQKADKKFNRLVTVPVLWDKKNHTIVNNESSEIIRMMNSSFDDITGNKQDYYPEKLREEIDVINERVYKDVNNGVYRCGFATTQKAYERAITPLFETLDWLEDILESKRYLTGNAITEADWRLFTTLIRFDPVYVGHFKCNVRRIIDYPCLSNYLR
;
A
#
# COMPACT_ATOMS: atom_id res chain seq x y z
N CYS A 1 5.64 -5.67 -0.36
CA CYS A 1 4.23 -5.48 0.01
C CYS A 1 3.74 -4.10 -0.47
N PRO A 2 2.70 -4.00 -1.31
CA PRO A 2 2.18 -2.72 -1.78
C PRO A 2 1.54 -1.90 -0.64
N TRP A 3 0.95 -2.55 0.33
CA TRP A 3 0.33 -1.90 1.49
C TRP A 3 1.36 -1.17 2.36
N ALA A 4 2.45 -1.86 2.74
CA ALA A 4 3.53 -1.26 3.52
C ALA A 4 4.28 -0.16 2.75
N HIS A 5 4.40 -0.29 1.43
CA HIS A 5 5.05 0.70 0.57
C HIS A 5 4.37 2.08 0.64
N ARG A 6 3.03 2.13 0.81
CA ARG A 6 2.30 3.39 1.03
C ARG A 6 2.84 4.15 2.24
N ALA A 7 2.99 3.46 3.37
CA ALA A 7 3.51 4.07 4.59
C ALA A 7 4.95 4.59 4.43
N LEU A 8 5.82 3.85 3.72
CA LEU A 8 7.18 4.29 3.41
C LEU A 8 7.20 5.55 2.54
N ILE A 9 6.33 5.62 1.53
CA ILE A 9 6.19 6.80 0.66
C ILE A 9 5.80 8.01 1.51
N PHE A 10 4.73 7.91 2.30
CA PHE A 10 4.26 9.05 3.11
C PHE A 10 5.26 9.45 4.19
N ARG A 11 5.96 8.49 4.82
CA ARG A 11 7.06 8.77 5.74
C ARG A 11 8.13 9.66 5.07
N LYS A 12 8.45 9.39 3.80
CA LYS A 12 9.41 10.18 3.02
C LYS A 12 8.85 11.54 2.60
N LEU A 13 7.64 11.55 2.01
CA LEU A 13 7.00 12.77 1.51
C LEU A 13 6.78 13.82 2.61
N LYS A 14 6.49 13.36 3.82
CA LYS A 14 6.22 14.24 4.97
C LYS A 14 7.46 14.55 5.82
N GLY A 15 8.65 14.05 5.43
CA GLY A 15 9.90 14.32 6.15
C GLY A 15 9.95 13.69 7.55
N LEU A 16 9.36 12.48 7.71
CA LEU A 16 9.19 11.84 9.01
C LEU A 16 10.34 10.90 9.39
N GLU A 17 11.43 10.85 8.61
CA GLU A 17 12.51 9.87 8.81
C GLU A 17 13.22 10.01 10.15
N SER A 18 13.34 11.23 10.68
CA SER A 18 13.93 11.49 11.99
C SER A 18 12.97 11.21 13.17
N LEU A 19 11.66 11.24 12.92
CA LEU A 19 10.63 11.06 13.93
C LEU A 19 10.14 9.61 14.02
N ILE A 20 10.02 8.95 12.88
CA ILE A 20 9.52 7.58 12.78
C ILE A 20 10.64 6.69 12.28
N SER A 21 11.25 5.92 13.18
CA SER A 21 12.23 4.89 12.84
C SER A 21 11.58 3.74 12.06
N LEU A 22 12.37 2.93 11.37
CA LEU A 22 11.90 1.92 10.45
C LEU A 22 12.61 0.59 10.67
N SER A 23 11.85 -0.50 10.76
CA SER A 23 12.34 -1.87 10.53
C SER A 23 11.61 -2.45 9.32
N ILE A 24 12.33 -3.22 8.50
CA ILE A 24 11.82 -3.83 7.28
C ILE A 24 11.93 -5.34 7.41
N VAL A 25 10.79 -6.03 7.34
CA VAL A 25 10.72 -7.49 7.38
C VAL A 25 11.29 -8.13 6.11
N HIS A 26 11.74 -9.36 6.23
CA HIS A 26 12.27 -10.17 5.12
C HIS A 26 11.18 -10.34 4.02
N PRO A 27 11.54 -10.32 2.73
CA PRO A 27 10.55 -10.43 1.64
C PRO A 27 9.87 -11.81 1.55
N LEU A 28 10.53 -12.87 2.01
CA LEU A 28 9.93 -14.18 2.15
C LEU A 28 9.30 -14.31 3.52
N MET A 29 8.01 -14.62 3.55
CA MET A 29 7.26 -14.88 4.77
C MET A 29 7.16 -16.40 4.95
N PRO A 30 7.87 -16.99 5.93
CA PRO A 30 7.70 -18.40 6.28
C PRO A 30 6.34 -18.65 6.94
N VAL A 31 6.07 -19.92 7.28
CA VAL A 31 4.76 -20.36 7.82
C VAL A 31 4.42 -19.65 9.13
N GLU A 32 5.42 -19.39 9.96
CA GLU A 32 5.24 -18.84 11.31
C GLU A 32 4.80 -17.38 11.28
N SER A 33 5.43 -16.54 10.48
CA SER A 33 5.12 -15.09 10.36
C SER A 33 6.13 -14.37 9.45
N TRP A 34 5.95 -13.06 9.29
CA TRP A 34 6.98 -12.16 8.81
C TRP A 34 8.20 -12.17 9.74
N VAL A 35 9.41 -12.28 9.18
CA VAL A 35 10.68 -12.38 9.90
C VAL A 35 11.46 -11.08 9.79
N PHE A 36 12.09 -10.65 10.87
CA PHE A 36 13.18 -9.67 10.83
C PHE A 36 14.50 -10.40 10.60
N GLY A 37 15.45 -9.79 9.91
CA GLY A 37 16.78 -10.39 9.72
C GLY A 37 17.47 -9.97 8.43
N GLU A 38 18.65 -10.53 8.20
CA GLU A 38 19.54 -10.15 7.12
C GLU A 38 19.04 -10.64 5.75
N TYR A 39 18.69 -9.68 4.92
CA TYR A 39 18.45 -9.83 3.48
C TYR A 39 18.61 -8.44 2.84
N PRO A 40 19.07 -8.32 1.60
CA PRO A 40 19.18 -7.01 0.94
C PRO A 40 17.87 -6.22 1.01
N GLY A 41 17.89 -5.11 1.78
CA GLY A 41 16.72 -4.25 2.00
C GLY A 41 15.83 -4.62 3.18
N SER A 42 16.09 -5.69 3.93
CA SER A 42 15.46 -5.96 5.23
C SER A 42 16.37 -5.56 6.39
N THR A 43 15.82 -5.50 7.60
CA THR A 43 16.55 -5.12 8.82
C THR A 43 16.19 -6.06 9.97
N GLU A 44 16.99 -6.03 11.01
CA GLU A 44 16.58 -6.54 12.32
C GLU A 44 15.48 -5.66 12.93
N ASP A 45 14.77 -6.17 13.94
CA ASP A 45 13.91 -5.36 14.79
C ASP A 45 14.75 -4.48 15.72
N HIS A 46 14.81 -3.19 15.43
CA HIS A 46 15.61 -2.22 16.19
C HIS A 46 15.00 -1.82 17.55
N LEU A 47 13.78 -2.27 17.86
CA LEU A 47 13.08 -1.88 19.09
C LEU A 47 13.27 -2.88 20.21
N TYR A 48 13.11 -4.17 19.91
CA TYR A 48 13.07 -5.24 20.91
C TYR A 48 13.97 -6.44 20.55
N GLY A 49 14.54 -6.44 19.33
CA GLY A 49 15.33 -7.58 18.85
C GLY A 49 14.47 -8.82 18.57
N PHE A 50 13.19 -8.65 18.27
CA PHE A 50 12.31 -9.77 17.96
C PHE A 50 12.70 -10.40 16.62
N LYS A 51 12.57 -11.72 16.55
CA LYS A 51 12.78 -12.47 15.31
C LYS A 51 11.58 -12.44 14.40
N TYR A 52 10.38 -12.47 14.96
CA TYR A 52 9.12 -12.53 14.20
C TYR A 52 8.22 -11.34 14.50
N LEU A 53 7.49 -10.88 13.48
CA LEU A 53 6.55 -9.77 13.63
C LEU A 53 5.39 -10.09 14.58
N TYR A 54 4.97 -11.36 14.72
CA TYR A 54 3.91 -11.72 15.67
C TYR A 54 4.28 -11.40 17.11
N GLU A 55 5.57 -11.43 17.47
CA GLU A 55 6.04 -11.09 18.83
C GLU A 55 5.72 -9.63 19.18
N LEU A 56 5.79 -8.74 18.17
CA LEU A 56 5.39 -7.34 18.32
C LEU A 56 3.88 -7.20 18.59
N TYR A 57 3.05 -7.95 17.86
CA TYR A 57 1.60 -7.98 18.09
C TYR A 57 1.25 -8.55 19.47
N GLN A 58 1.91 -9.61 19.89
CA GLN A 58 1.73 -10.20 21.23
C GLN A 58 2.27 -9.30 22.35
N LYS A 59 3.24 -8.43 22.06
CA LYS A 59 3.68 -7.40 23.01
C LYS A 59 2.59 -6.36 23.25
N ALA A 60 1.84 -5.99 22.21
CA ALA A 60 0.69 -5.07 22.34
C ALA A 60 -0.51 -5.74 23.02
N ASP A 61 -0.79 -6.99 22.65
CA ASP A 61 -1.87 -7.81 23.24
C ASP A 61 -1.40 -9.27 23.39
N LYS A 62 -1.16 -9.71 24.64
CA LYS A 62 -0.70 -11.07 24.97
C LYS A 62 -1.62 -12.19 24.48
N LYS A 63 -2.90 -11.87 24.21
CA LYS A 63 -3.90 -12.83 23.69
C LYS A 63 -4.00 -12.82 22.17
N PHE A 64 -3.21 -12.00 21.48
CA PHE A 64 -3.24 -11.92 20.03
C PHE A 64 -2.85 -13.26 19.40
N ASN A 65 -3.74 -13.82 18.58
CA ASN A 65 -3.58 -15.12 17.90
C ASN A 65 -4.09 -15.08 16.46
N ARG A 66 -4.12 -13.91 15.84
CA ARG A 66 -4.63 -13.70 14.48
C ARG A 66 -3.47 -13.51 13.51
N LEU A 67 -3.81 -13.37 12.22
CA LEU A 67 -2.86 -13.05 11.17
C LEU A 67 -2.21 -11.68 11.43
N VAL A 68 -0.88 -11.64 11.37
CA VAL A 68 -0.11 -10.39 11.45
C VAL A 68 0.14 -9.83 10.07
N THR A 69 0.05 -8.52 9.93
CA THR A 69 0.17 -7.80 8.66
C THR A 69 1.15 -6.64 8.75
N VAL A 70 1.63 -6.18 7.60
CA VAL A 70 2.42 -4.97 7.45
C VAL A 70 1.68 -3.99 6.53
N PRO A 71 1.80 -2.66 6.77
CA PRO A 71 2.62 -1.96 7.75
C PRO A 71 2.08 -2.05 9.17
N VAL A 72 2.92 -1.70 10.14
CA VAL A 72 2.52 -1.45 11.55
C VAL A 72 3.09 -0.11 11.97
N LEU A 73 2.23 0.78 12.44
CA LEU A 73 2.63 2.00 13.14
C LEU A 73 2.63 1.73 14.65
N TRP A 74 3.80 1.88 15.29
CA TRP A 74 4.01 1.51 16.68
C TRP A 74 4.23 2.72 17.58
N ASP A 75 3.55 2.76 18.72
CA ASP A 75 3.80 3.73 19.79
C ASP A 75 4.85 3.19 20.77
N LYS A 76 6.05 3.79 20.72
CA LYS A 76 7.16 3.39 21.58
C LYS A 76 6.93 3.69 23.06
N LYS A 77 6.15 4.74 23.36
CA LYS A 77 5.89 5.18 24.74
C LYS A 77 4.89 4.27 25.45
N ASN A 78 3.81 3.93 24.73
CA ASN A 78 2.74 3.11 25.27
C ASN A 78 2.91 1.61 24.97
N HIS A 79 3.94 1.23 24.22
CA HIS A 79 4.22 -0.15 23.80
C HIS A 79 3.03 -0.84 23.15
N THR A 80 2.39 -0.16 22.19
CA THR A 80 1.20 -0.66 21.51
C THR A 80 1.19 -0.32 20.03
N ILE A 81 0.35 -1.03 19.27
CA ILE A 81 0.08 -0.72 17.87
C ILE A 81 -0.88 0.48 17.83
N VAL A 82 -0.46 1.54 17.13
CA VAL A 82 -1.33 2.67 16.79
C VAL A 82 -2.32 2.25 15.71
N ASN A 83 -1.77 1.67 14.62
CA ASN A 83 -2.57 1.23 13.49
C ASN A 83 -1.76 0.25 12.61
N ASN A 84 -2.44 -0.63 11.89
CA ASN A 84 -1.86 -1.52 10.88
C ASN A 84 -2.61 -1.49 9.53
N GLU A 85 -3.56 -0.56 9.37
CA GLU A 85 -4.22 -0.33 8.09
C GLU A 85 -3.50 0.80 7.32
N SER A 86 -2.94 0.46 6.16
CA SER A 86 -2.11 1.38 5.39
C SER A 86 -2.81 2.66 4.98
N SER A 87 -4.09 2.61 4.67
CA SER A 87 -4.90 3.76 4.28
C SER A 87 -5.08 4.77 5.42
N GLU A 88 -5.23 4.28 6.65
CA GLU A 88 -5.33 5.12 7.84
C GLU A 88 -3.97 5.67 8.26
N ILE A 89 -2.92 4.84 8.20
CA ILE A 89 -1.54 5.25 8.52
C ILE A 89 -1.10 6.43 7.64
N ILE A 90 -1.35 6.36 6.32
CA ILE A 90 -0.97 7.46 5.43
C ILE A 90 -1.76 8.74 5.70
N ARG A 91 -3.04 8.65 6.09
CA ARG A 91 -3.83 9.81 6.53
C ARG A 91 -3.34 10.42 7.84
N MET A 92 -2.94 9.58 8.82
CA MET A 92 -2.26 10.07 10.03
C MET A 92 -0.96 10.78 9.67
N MET A 93 -0.12 10.20 8.82
CA MET A 93 1.14 10.81 8.41
C MET A 93 0.94 12.09 7.59
N ASN A 94 -0.16 12.21 6.85
CA ASN A 94 -0.46 13.35 6.00
C ASN A 94 -0.61 14.67 6.77
N SER A 95 -1.09 14.63 8.03
CA SER A 95 -1.41 15.86 8.77
C SER A 95 -0.95 15.88 10.23
N SER A 96 -0.86 14.72 10.91
CA SER A 96 -0.65 14.70 12.37
C SER A 96 0.74 15.22 12.82
N PHE A 97 1.69 15.37 11.90
CA PHE A 97 3.05 15.80 12.20
C PHE A 97 3.40 17.18 11.62
N ASP A 98 2.44 17.88 11.01
CA ASP A 98 2.66 19.13 10.30
C ASP A 98 3.27 20.22 11.18
N ASP A 99 2.82 20.33 12.43
CA ASP A 99 3.34 21.32 13.38
C ASP A 99 4.77 21.00 13.86
N ILE A 100 5.18 19.72 13.79
CA ILE A 100 6.52 19.29 14.18
C ILE A 100 7.51 19.43 13.03
N THR A 101 7.09 19.03 11.82
CA THR A 101 7.95 19.03 10.62
C THR A 101 7.94 20.34 9.85
N GLY A 102 6.89 21.14 10.01
CA GLY A 102 6.61 22.32 9.19
C GLY A 102 6.14 21.98 7.75
N ASN A 103 6.05 20.69 7.41
CA ASN A 103 5.63 20.23 6.09
C ASN A 103 4.10 20.11 6.01
N LYS A 104 3.46 21.16 5.51
CA LYS A 104 2.00 21.27 5.37
C LYS A 104 1.47 20.79 4.01
N GLN A 105 2.27 20.07 3.21
CA GLN A 105 1.80 19.48 1.96
C GLN A 105 0.67 18.48 2.28
N ASP A 106 -0.50 18.73 1.70
CA ASP A 106 -1.71 17.93 1.92
C ASP A 106 -2.04 17.10 0.67
N TYR A 107 -2.01 15.78 0.81
CA TYR A 107 -2.36 14.82 -0.25
C TYR A 107 -3.83 14.37 -0.19
N TYR A 108 -4.61 14.89 0.80
CA TYR A 108 -6.04 14.63 0.96
C TYR A 108 -6.81 15.94 1.23
N PRO A 109 -6.64 16.95 0.33
CA PRO A 109 -7.21 18.26 0.53
C PRO A 109 -8.74 18.23 0.55
N GLU A 110 -9.35 19.03 1.42
CA GLU A 110 -10.79 19.02 1.70
C GLU A 110 -11.65 19.09 0.43
N LYS A 111 -11.27 19.93 -0.51
CA LYS A 111 -12.01 20.14 -1.77
C LYS A 111 -12.05 18.94 -2.70
N LEU A 112 -11.12 17.98 -2.53
CA LEU A 112 -10.99 16.80 -3.38
C LEU A 112 -11.34 15.50 -2.64
N ARG A 113 -11.71 15.54 -1.36
CA ARG A 113 -11.92 14.33 -0.55
C ARG A 113 -12.95 13.40 -1.13
N GLU A 114 -14.08 13.94 -1.56
CA GLU A 114 -15.15 13.13 -2.16
C GLU A 114 -14.68 12.41 -3.44
N GLU A 115 -14.00 13.13 -4.35
CA GLU A 115 -13.46 12.53 -5.57
C GLU A 115 -12.37 11.49 -5.25
N ILE A 116 -11.45 11.81 -4.32
CA ILE A 116 -10.41 10.89 -3.85
C ILE A 116 -11.03 9.61 -3.27
N ASP A 117 -12.05 9.74 -2.42
CA ASP A 117 -12.65 8.57 -1.76
C ASP A 117 -13.41 7.68 -2.75
N VAL A 118 -14.11 8.25 -3.72
CA VAL A 118 -14.76 7.49 -4.81
C VAL A 118 -13.74 6.71 -5.64
N ILE A 119 -12.63 7.34 -6.02
CA ILE A 119 -11.54 6.68 -6.74
C ILE A 119 -10.92 5.58 -5.87
N ASN A 120 -10.63 5.89 -4.61
CA ASN A 120 -10.03 4.95 -3.67
C ASN A 120 -10.88 3.71 -3.45
N GLU A 121 -12.20 3.85 -3.33
CA GLU A 121 -13.11 2.72 -3.14
C GLU A 121 -13.05 1.75 -4.32
N ARG A 122 -13.16 2.25 -5.54
CA ARG A 122 -13.09 1.44 -6.76
C ARG A 122 -11.72 0.79 -6.93
N VAL A 123 -10.65 1.57 -6.80
CA VAL A 123 -9.27 1.10 -6.91
C VAL A 123 -8.95 0.05 -5.83
N TYR A 124 -9.36 0.28 -4.59
CA TYR A 124 -9.17 -0.67 -3.50
C TYR A 124 -9.85 -2.01 -3.79
N LYS A 125 -11.12 -1.95 -4.18
CA LYS A 125 -11.92 -3.14 -4.45
C LYS A 125 -11.40 -3.90 -5.66
N ASP A 126 -11.21 -3.23 -6.80
CA ASP A 126 -11.08 -3.90 -8.08
C ASP A 126 -9.62 -4.02 -8.56
N VAL A 127 -8.71 -3.15 -8.10
CA VAL A 127 -7.29 -3.20 -8.45
C VAL A 127 -6.45 -3.72 -7.29
N ASN A 128 -6.41 -3.01 -6.16
CA ASN A 128 -5.49 -3.38 -5.08
C ASN A 128 -5.78 -4.77 -4.49
N ASN A 129 -7.05 -5.09 -4.24
CA ASN A 129 -7.47 -6.44 -3.85
C ASN A 129 -7.75 -7.35 -5.06
N GLY A 130 -8.09 -6.78 -6.20
CA GLY A 130 -8.39 -7.51 -7.43
C GLY A 130 -7.25 -8.42 -7.87
N VAL A 131 -6.02 -7.91 -7.88
CA VAL A 131 -4.83 -8.70 -8.22
C VAL A 131 -4.65 -9.91 -7.31
N TYR A 132 -4.91 -9.78 -6.02
CA TYR A 132 -4.85 -10.90 -5.07
C TYR A 132 -5.99 -11.89 -5.29
N ARG A 133 -7.22 -11.40 -5.56
CA ARG A 133 -8.35 -12.29 -5.88
C ARG A 133 -8.11 -13.09 -7.15
N CYS A 134 -7.48 -12.50 -8.16
CA CYS A 134 -7.03 -13.25 -9.35
C CYS A 134 -5.99 -14.31 -9.00
N GLY A 135 -4.94 -13.91 -8.26
CA GLY A 135 -3.82 -14.77 -7.92
C GLY A 135 -4.20 -16.00 -7.08
N PHE A 136 -5.08 -15.79 -6.10
CA PHE A 136 -5.53 -16.84 -5.17
C PHE A 136 -6.82 -17.55 -5.60
N ALA A 137 -7.37 -17.25 -6.76
CA ALA A 137 -8.53 -17.95 -7.28
C ALA A 137 -8.22 -19.44 -7.50
N THR A 138 -9.04 -20.32 -6.92
CA THR A 138 -8.92 -21.77 -7.02
C THR A 138 -9.85 -22.39 -8.08
N THR A 139 -10.74 -21.59 -8.69
CA THR A 139 -11.65 -22.00 -9.75
C THR A 139 -11.68 -20.96 -10.86
N GLN A 140 -11.99 -21.42 -12.11
CA GLN A 140 -12.15 -20.53 -13.25
C GLN A 140 -13.19 -19.43 -12.99
N LYS A 141 -14.34 -19.81 -12.43
CA LYS A 141 -15.43 -18.86 -12.10
C LYS A 141 -14.98 -17.79 -11.07
N ALA A 142 -14.17 -18.16 -10.07
CA ALA A 142 -13.64 -17.19 -9.10
C ALA A 142 -12.64 -16.24 -9.76
N TYR A 143 -11.80 -16.76 -10.65
CA TYR A 143 -10.85 -15.95 -11.42
C TYR A 143 -11.58 -14.94 -12.33
N GLU A 144 -12.57 -15.38 -13.11
CA GLU A 144 -13.33 -14.51 -14.02
C GLU A 144 -14.06 -13.38 -13.28
N ARG A 145 -14.62 -13.66 -12.10
CA ARG A 145 -15.23 -12.65 -11.24
C ARG A 145 -14.25 -11.59 -10.72
N ALA A 146 -12.97 -11.91 -10.68
CA ALA A 146 -11.93 -11.00 -10.22
C ALA A 146 -11.26 -10.25 -11.38
N ILE A 147 -10.95 -10.96 -12.48
CA ILE A 147 -10.20 -10.41 -13.59
C ILE A 147 -11.00 -9.37 -14.39
N THR A 148 -12.30 -9.60 -14.59
CA THR A 148 -13.16 -8.68 -15.35
C THR A 148 -13.23 -7.29 -14.72
N PRO A 149 -13.66 -7.11 -13.44
CA PRO A 149 -13.69 -5.76 -12.85
C PRO A 149 -12.30 -5.14 -12.66
N LEU A 150 -11.24 -5.96 -12.54
CA LEU A 150 -9.87 -5.45 -12.51
C LEU A 150 -9.54 -4.70 -13.81
N PHE A 151 -9.76 -5.32 -14.98
CA PHE A 151 -9.45 -4.69 -16.26
C PHE A 151 -10.43 -3.59 -16.65
N GLU A 152 -11.72 -3.71 -16.35
CA GLU A 152 -12.69 -2.62 -16.48
C GLU A 152 -12.29 -1.38 -15.67
N THR A 153 -11.66 -1.59 -14.50
CA THR A 153 -11.16 -0.46 -13.69
C THR A 153 -9.86 0.10 -14.22
N LEU A 154 -8.95 -0.72 -14.78
CA LEU A 154 -7.76 -0.22 -15.46
C LEU A 154 -8.12 0.58 -16.73
N ASP A 155 -9.09 0.12 -17.52
CA ASP A 155 -9.59 0.86 -18.67
C ASP A 155 -10.21 2.21 -18.24
N TRP A 156 -11.03 2.24 -17.19
CA TRP A 156 -11.57 3.47 -16.64
C TRP A 156 -10.48 4.45 -16.11
N LEU A 157 -9.41 3.94 -15.52
CA LEU A 157 -8.28 4.77 -15.09
C LEU A 157 -7.51 5.33 -16.28
N GLU A 158 -7.36 4.56 -17.36
CA GLU A 158 -6.78 5.01 -18.63
C GLU A 158 -7.55 6.20 -19.18
N ASP A 159 -8.91 6.11 -19.24
CA ASP A 159 -9.79 7.18 -19.72
C ASP A 159 -9.66 8.46 -18.87
N ILE A 160 -9.56 8.35 -17.54
CA ILE A 160 -9.31 9.51 -16.67
C ILE A 160 -8.00 10.20 -17.03
N LEU A 161 -6.96 9.42 -17.24
CA LEU A 161 -5.60 9.92 -17.49
C LEU A 161 -5.39 10.44 -18.92
N GLU A 162 -6.31 10.24 -19.84
CA GLU A 162 -6.28 10.90 -21.17
C GLU A 162 -6.30 12.43 -21.08
N SER A 163 -7.04 12.97 -20.10
CA SER A 163 -7.22 14.41 -19.93
C SER A 163 -6.57 14.99 -18.66
N LYS A 164 -6.10 14.14 -17.74
CA LYS A 164 -5.55 14.54 -16.46
C LYS A 164 -4.14 13.94 -16.27
N ARG A 165 -3.22 14.71 -15.67
CA ARG A 165 -1.89 14.18 -15.30
C ARG A 165 -1.95 13.20 -14.13
N TYR A 166 -2.85 13.46 -13.16
CA TYR A 166 -3.10 12.64 -11.98
C TYR A 166 -4.60 12.35 -11.86
N LEU A 167 -4.98 11.40 -11.03
CA LEU A 167 -6.36 10.90 -10.95
C LEU A 167 -7.39 11.99 -10.64
N THR A 168 -7.00 12.99 -9.86
CA THR A 168 -7.89 14.11 -9.47
C THR A 168 -7.50 15.45 -10.13
N GLY A 169 -6.66 15.45 -11.18
CA GLY A 169 -6.29 16.64 -11.93
C GLY A 169 -4.78 16.84 -12.08
N ASN A 170 -4.30 18.06 -11.78
CA ASN A 170 -2.90 18.45 -12.03
C ASN A 170 -1.96 18.27 -10.84
N ALA A 171 -2.50 17.91 -9.67
CA ALA A 171 -1.71 17.68 -8.45
C ALA A 171 -1.87 16.23 -8.00
N ILE A 172 -0.76 15.65 -7.56
CA ILE A 172 -0.75 14.28 -7.02
C ILE A 172 -1.47 14.26 -5.67
N THR A 173 -2.31 13.23 -5.45
CA THR A 173 -3.10 13.07 -4.24
C THR A 173 -2.92 11.67 -3.62
N GLU A 174 -3.59 11.41 -2.50
CA GLU A 174 -3.63 10.10 -1.86
C GLU A 174 -4.09 9.00 -2.82
N ALA A 175 -5.04 9.30 -3.72
CA ALA A 175 -5.55 8.33 -4.69
C ALA A 175 -4.43 7.80 -5.59
N ASP A 176 -3.55 8.68 -6.04
CA ASP A 176 -2.40 8.32 -6.88
C ASP A 176 -1.43 7.41 -6.12
N TRP A 177 -1.07 7.77 -4.90
CA TRP A 177 -0.15 6.97 -4.08
C TRP A 177 -0.71 5.60 -3.71
N ARG A 178 -2.03 5.49 -3.50
CA ARG A 178 -2.70 4.21 -3.22
C ARG A 178 -2.74 3.29 -4.43
N LEU A 179 -2.90 3.85 -5.64
CA LEU A 179 -2.85 3.12 -6.90
C LEU A 179 -1.41 2.73 -7.27
N PHE A 180 -0.48 3.69 -7.20
CA PHE A 180 0.91 3.54 -7.63
C PHE A 180 1.58 2.28 -7.10
N THR A 181 1.41 1.97 -5.83
CA THR A 181 2.09 0.82 -5.20
C THR A 181 1.69 -0.53 -5.78
N THR A 182 0.48 -0.64 -6.34
CA THR A 182 0.02 -1.82 -7.08
C THR A 182 0.50 -1.78 -8.53
N LEU A 183 0.36 -0.65 -9.22
CA LEU A 183 0.71 -0.55 -10.64
C LEU A 183 2.20 -0.81 -10.90
N ILE A 184 3.10 -0.29 -10.04
CA ILE A 184 4.56 -0.52 -10.21
C ILE A 184 4.94 -2.00 -10.08
N ARG A 185 4.08 -2.82 -9.49
CA ARG A 185 4.24 -4.28 -9.36
C ARG A 185 3.45 -5.06 -10.41
N PHE A 186 2.63 -4.38 -11.20
CA PHE A 186 1.67 -5.07 -12.04
C PHE A 186 2.38 -5.95 -13.08
N ASP A 187 3.18 -5.36 -13.93
CA ASP A 187 3.88 -6.09 -15.01
C ASP A 187 4.91 -7.09 -14.46
N PRO A 188 5.82 -6.72 -13.51
CA PRO A 188 6.85 -7.65 -13.06
C PRO A 188 6.34 -8.77 -12.14
N VAL A 189 5.17 -8.60 -11.50
CA VAL A 189 4.68 -9.56 -10.49
C VAL A 189 3.29 -10.10 -10.83
N TYR A 190 2.29 -9.22 -10.98
CA TYR A 190 0.89 -9.66 -11.04
C TYR A 190 0.50 -10.28 -12.38
N VAL A 191 1.11 -9.86 -13.48
CA VAL A 191 0.91 -10.47 -14.80
C VAL A 191 1.28 -11.94 -14.78
N GLY A 192 2.46 -12.30 -14.25
CA GLY A 192 2.92 -13.67 -14.17
C GLY A 192 2.33 -14.45 -12.99
N HIS A 193 2.72 -14.06 -11.77
CA HIS A 193 2.40 -14.84 -10.58
C HIS A 193 0.91 -14.87 -10.23
N PHE A 194 0.17 -13.80 -10.53
CA PHE A 194 -1.26 -13.68 -10.18
C PHE A 194 -2.18 -13.80 -11.40
N LYS A 195 -1.60 -14.10 -12.55
CA LYS A 195 -2.36 -14.33 -13.81
C LYS A 195 -3.20 -13.11 -14.25
N CYS A 196 -2.81 -11.88 -13.84
CA CYS A 196 -3.45 -10.64 -14.28
C CYS A 196 -2.96 -10.26 -15.68
N ASN A 197 -3.16 -11.14 -16.67
CA ASN A 197 -2.42 -11.15 -17.94
C ASN A 197 -3.27 -10.86 -19.18
N VAL A 198 -4.41 -10.19 -19.05
CA VAL A 198 -5.20 -9.73 -20.18
C VAL A 198 -4.44 -8.65 -20.95
N ARG A 199 -3.84 -7.69 -20.22
CA ARG A 199 -3.02 -6.60 -20.76
C ARG A 199 -2.00 -6.17 -19.71
N ARG A 200 -0.80 -5.75 -20.10
CA ARG A 200 0.22 -5.19 -19.20
C ARG A 200 0.02 -3.69 -19.04
N ILE A 201 0.54 -3.09 -17.97
CA ILE A 201 0.47 -1.63 -17.81
C ILE A 201 1.22 -0.91 -18.93
N ILE A 202 2.33 -1.49 -19.42
CA ILE A 202 3.06 -0.90 -20.53
C ILE A 202 2.25 -0.82 -21.84
N ASP A 203 1.20 -1.61 -21.97
CA ASP A 203 0.30 -1.63 -23.13
C ASP A 203 -0.83 -0.58 -23.03
N TYR A 204 -0.91 0.17 -21.91
CA TYR A 204 -1.80 1.29 -21.66
C TYR A 204 -1.02 2.62 -21.79
N PRO A 205 -1.27 3.43 -22.83
CA PRO A 205 -0.49 4.65 -23.06
C PRO A 205 -0.47 5.63 -21.87
N CYS A 206 -1.64 5.92 -21.28
CA CYS A 206 -1.75 6.89 -20.20
C CYS A 206 -1.27 6.33 -18.86
N LEU A 207 -1.66 5.11 -18.48
CA LEU A 207 -1.17 4.45 -17.27
C LEU A 207 0.34 4.22 -17.30
N SER A 208 0.91 3.84 -18.45
CA SER A 208 2.35 3.71 -18.64
C SER A 208 3.08 5.04 -18.45
N ASN A 209 2.54 6.13 -19.02
CA ASN A 209 3.09 7.47 -18.83
C ASN A 209 2.91 7.99 -17.40
N TYR A 210 1.79 7.66 -16.75
CA TYR A 210 1.50 8.03 -15.36
C TYR A 210 2.54 7.46 -14.37
N LEU A 211 3.09 6.27 -14.62
CA LEU A 211 4.11 5.63 -13.80
C LEU A 211 5.53 6.24 -13.95
N ARG A 212 5.76 7.10 -14.95
CA ARG A 212 7.04 7.79 -15.20
C ARG A 212 7.13 9.11 -14.46
#